data_5fa3d0a60b8cdd6612bfd4565bf7b639
#
_entry.id   5fa3d0a60b8cdd6612bfd4565bf7b639
#
_cell.length_a   1.000
_cell.length_b   1.000
_cell.length_c   1.000
_cell.angle_alpha   90.00
_cell.angle_beta   90.00
_cell.angle_gamma   90.00
#
_symmetry.space_group_name_H-M   'P 1'
#
loop_
_entity.id
_entity.type
_entity.pdbx_description
1 polymer ?
#
loop_
_entity_poly.entity_id
_entity_poly.type
_entity_poly.pdbx_seq_one_letter_code
_entity_poly.pdbx_strand_id
1 'polypeptide(L)'
;ANWNDVNTKLQKLSDVQTAQLVTSITFTLQSYNILEIKNMVELAKQYNFHINVIPLDTPAYLDVRNVPQDLKDAALDMIETLEKQFDPKTTPRTENNFLVNIKNKINQPQQADITDEFLKVTRLKDTYKKQSFDTLEIGKYYD
;
A
#
# COMPACT_ATOMS: atom_id res chain seq x y z
N ALA A 1 -15.18 6.98 8.97
CA ALA A 1 -15.75 7.43 7.70
C ALA A 1 -16.65 6.32 7.15
N ASN A 2 -17.81 6.70 6.61
CA ASN A 2 -18.67 5.74 5.92
C ASN A 2 -18.09 5.50 4.51
N TRP A 3 -17.79 4.24 4.18
CA TRP A 3 -17.19 3.90 2.90
C TRP A 3 -18.07 4.26 1.69
N ASN A 4 -19.39 4.20 1.84
CA ASN A 4 -20.33 4.63 0.81
C ASN A 4 -20.19 6.13 0.48
N ASP A 5 -19.96 6.97 1.48
CA ASP A 5 -19.75 8.41 1.27
C ASP A 5 -18.41 8.66 0.54
N VAL A 6 -17.39 7.87 0.88
CA VAL A 6 -16.07 7.93 0.20
C VAL A 6 -16.24 7.55 -1.27
N ASN A 7 -16.85 6.40 -1.57
CA ASN A 7 -17.10 5.95 -2.94
C ASN A 7 -17.90 6.97 -3.76
N THR A 8 -18.93 7.57 -3.17
CA THR A 8 -19.72 8.62 -3.84
C THR A 8 -18.85 9.83 -4.24
N LYS A 9 -17.92 10.23 -3.37
CA LYS A 9 -16.99 11.34 -3.64
C LYS A 9 -15.95 10.95 -4.69
N LEU A 10 -15.42 9.74 -4.66
CA LEU A 10 -14.48 9.24 -5.65
C LEU A 10 -15.14 9.17 -7.04
N GLN A 11 -16.39 8.72 -7.11
CA GLN A 11 -17.14 8.71 -8.37
C GLN A 11 -17.31 10.13 -8.94
N LYS A 12 -17.69 11.11 -8.12
CA LYS A 12 -17.79 12.51 -8.56
C LYS A 12 -16.47 13.07 -9.07
N LEU A 13 -15.34 12.71 -8.45
CA LEU A 13 -14.01 13.10 -8.91
C LEU A 13 -13.68 12.42 -10.23
N SER A 14 -14.07 11.16 -10.43
CA SER A 14 -13.90 10.45 -11.69
C SER A 14 -14.69 11.10 -12.81
N ASP A 15 -15.94 11.47 -12.54
CA ASP A 15 -16.86 12.04 -13.54
C ASP A 15 -16.41 13.42 -14.08
N VAL A 16 -15.61 14.17 -13.32
CA VAL A 16 -15.13 15.50 -13.72
C VAL A 16 -13.74 15.48 -14.37
N GLN A 17 -13.12 14.30 -14.52
CA GLN A 17 -11.84 14.18 -15.20
C GLN A 17 -11.93 14.54 -16.67
N THR A 18 -10.91 15.20 -17.19
CA THR A 18 -10.75 15.57 -18.61
C THR A 18 -9.30 15.31 -19.02
N ALA A 19 -8.98 15.56 -20.30
CA ALA A 19 -7.59 15.49 -20.75
C ALA A 19 -6.64 16.49 -20.02
N GLN A 20 -7.19 17.57 -19.47
CA GLN A 20 -6.44 18.58 -18.73
C GLN A 20 -6.58 18.47 -17.20
N LEU A 21 -7.61 17.77 -16.72
CA LEU A 21 -7.89 17.59 -15.29
C LEU A 21 -7.80 16.12 -14.93
N VAL A 22 -6.68 15.71 -14.35
CA VAL A 22 -6.41 14.34 -13.94
C VAL A 22 -6.39 14.24 -12.42
N THR A 23 -7.15 13.28 -11.88
CA THR A 23 -7.12 12.97 -10.44
C THR A 23 -6.05 11.91 -10.17
N SER A 24 -5.33 12.06 -9.08
CA SER A 24 -4.37 11.05 -8.61
C SER A 24 -4.62 10.66 -7.17
N ILE A 25 -4.35 9.39 -6.86
CA ILE A 25 -4.29 8.86 -5.51
C ILE A 25 -2.83 8.72 -5.11
N THR A 26 -2.47 9.20 -3.93
CA THR A 26 -1.16 8.98 -3.35
C THR A 26 -1.27 7.95 -2.23
N PHE A 27 -0.62 6.81 -2.41
CA PHE A 27 -0.53 5.74 -1.43
C PHE A 27 0.68 5.95 -0.53
N THR A 28 0.45 6.18 0.75
CA THR A 28 1.53 6.25 1.74
C THR A 28 1.89 4.83 2.17
N LEU A 29 2.98 4.30 1.59
CA LEU A 29 3.43 2.94 1.85
C LEU A 29 4.11 2.82 3.21
N GLN A 30 3.64 1.89 4.03
CA GLN A 30 4.17 1.62 5.36
C GLN A 30 3.96 0.15 5.74
N SER A 31 4.61 -0.31 6.82
CA SER A 31 4.56 -1.70 7.27
C SER A 31 3.14 -2.24 7.45
N TYR A 32 2.19 -1.42 7.92
CA TYR A 32 0.81 -1.85 8.16
C TYR A 32 -0.01 -2.12 6.88
N ASN A 33 0.35 -1.52 5.76
CA ASN A 33 -0.47 -1.58 4.54
C ASN A 33 0.27 -2.16 3.33
N ILE A 34 1.40 -2.83 3.56
CA ILE A 34 2.20 -3.42 2.47
C ILE A 34 1.41 -4.45 1.65
N LEU A 35 0.42 -5.14 2.23
CA LEU A 35 -0.45 -6.08 1.54
C LEU A 35 -1.68 -5.40 0.88
N GLU A 36 -1.90 -4.10 1.11
CA GLU A 36 -3.01 -3.35 0.50
C GLU A 36 -2.70 -2.82 -0.91
N ILE A 37 -1.54 -3.11 -1.46
CA ILE A 37 -1.06 -2.65 -2.78
C ILE A 37 -2.08 -3.02 -3.88
N LYS A 38 -2.59 -4.26 -3.86
CA LYS A 38 -3.58 -4.74 -4.81
C LYS A 38 -4.87 -3.90 -4.74
N ASN A 39 -5.39 -3.70 -3.55
CA ASN A 39 -6.63 -2.93 -3.34
C ASN A 39 -6.47 -1.49 -3.83
N MET A 40 -5.29 -0.90 -3.68
CA MET A 40 -5.00 0.45 -4.17
C MET A 40 -4.93 0.53 -5.70
N VAL A 41 -4.33 -0.48 -6.34
CA VAL A 41 -4.32 -0.58 -7.81
C VAL A 41 -5.74 -0.77 -8.35
N GLU A 42 -6.53 -1.66 -7.75
CA GLU A 42 -7.92 -1.89 -8.14
C GLU A 42 -8.78 -0.63 -7.98
N LEU A 43 -8.60 0.09 -6.87
CA LEU A 43 -9.30 1.36 -6.62
C LEU A 43 -8.94 2.42 -7.69
N ALA A 44 -7.66 2.57 -8.00
CA ALA A 44 -7.21 3.50 -9.04
C ALA A 44 -7.81 3.15 -10.42
N LYS A 45 -7.84 1.86 -10.78
CA LYS A 45 -8.47 1.38 -12.02
C LYS A 45 -9.97 1.64 -12.05
N GLN A 46 -10.66 1.34 -10.95
CA GLN A 46 -12.11 1.52 -10.85
C GLN A 46 -12.55 2.96 -11.18
N TYR A 47 -11.78 3.95 -10.74
CA TYR A 47 -12.11 5.36 -10.90
C TYR A 47 -11.29 6.06 -12.00
N ASN A 48 -10.45 5.32 -12.72
CA ASN A 48 -9.52 5.86 -13.72
C ASN A 48 -8.62 6.96 -13.17
N PHE A 49 -8.09 6.77 -11.96
CA PHE A 49 -7.18 7.69 -11.30
C PHE A 49 -5.72 7.30 -11.57
N HIS A 50 -4.86 8.29 -11.65
CA HIS A 50 -3.42 8.06 -11.55
C HIS A 50 -3.08 7.60 -10.13
N ILE A 51 -2.04 6.79 -9.99
CA ILE A 51 -1.59 6.30 -8.70
C ILE A 51 -0.11 6.62 -8.49
N ASN A 52 0.21 7.12 -7.29
CA ASN A 52 1.57 7.41 -6.85
C ASN A 52 1.83 6.74 -5.51
N VAL A 53 3.11 6.55 -5.17
CA VAL A 53 3.52 6.03 -3.87
C VAL A 53 4.50 6.99 -3.18
N ILE A 54 4.29 7.16 -1.88
CA ILE A 54 5.25 7.81 -0.98
C ILE A 54 5.58 6.80 0.12
N PRO A 55 6.77 6.18 0.09
CA PRO A 55 7.18 5.27 1.15
C PRO A 55 7.56 6.08 2.41
N LEU A 56 7.19 5.57 3.58
CA LEU A 56 7.65 6.11 4.85
C LEU A 56 8.99 5.50 5.24
N ASP A 57 9.95 6.36 5.58
CA ASP A 57 11.28 5.98 6.09
C ASP A 57 11.39 6.17 7.60
N THR A 58 10.53 6.97 8.18
CA THR A 58 10.50 7.29 9.60
C THR A 58 9.07 7.36 10.13
N PRO A 59 8.84 6.86 11.35
CA PRO A 59 9.77 6.11 12.18
C PRO A 59 10.13 4.73 11.58
N ALA A 60 11.28 4.17 11.93
CA ALA A 60 11.84 2.96 11.31
C ALA A 60 10.89 1.75 11.32
N TYR A 61 10.02 1.63 12.31
CA TYR A 61 9.02 0.54 12.40
C TYR A 61 7.89 0.65 11.36
N LEU A 62 7.76 1.76 10.65
CA LEU A 62 6.84 1.92 9.53
C LEU A 62 7.50 1.70 8.17
N ASP A 63 8.82 1.64 8.11
CA ASP A 63 9.56 1.44 6.88
C ASP A 63 9.45 -0.01 6.40
N VAL A 64 8.93 -0.21 5.21
CA VAL A 64 8.74 -1.55 4.60
C VAL A 64 10.05 -2.30 4.35
N ARG A 65 11.20 -1.64 4.39
CA ARG A 65 12.51 -2.31 4.34
C ARG A 65 12.78 -3.16 5.59
N ASN A 66 12.13 -2.84 6.70
CA ASN A 66 12.38 -3.43 8.00
C ASN A 66 11.34 -4.50 8.40
N VAL A 67 10.34 -4.78 7.56
CA VAL A 67 9.36 -5.83 7.83
C VAL A 67 9.99 -7.23 7.72
N PRO A 68 9.39 -8.28 8.33
CA PRO A 68 9.86 -9.65 8.20
C PRO A 68 10.02 -10.10 6.73
N GLN A 69 10.99 -11.00 6.48
CA GLN A 69 11.33 -11.40 5.11
C GLN A 69 10.15 -12.07 4.39
N ASP A 70 9.43 -12.95 5.07
CA ASP A 70 8.26 -13.63 4.52
C ASP A 70 7.11 -12.67 4.17
N LEU A 71 6.96 -11.57 4.90
CA LEU A 71 6.03 -10.49 4.54
C LEU A 71 6.50 -9.74 3.28
N LYS A 72 7.82 -9.50 3.13
CA LYS A 72 8.37 -8.94 1.90
C LYS A 72 8.11 -9.86 0.70
N ASP A 73 8.37 -11.14 0.88
CA ASP A 73 8.19 -12.15 -0.16
C ASP A 73 6.72 -12.21 -0.61
N ALA A 74 5.78 -12.22 0.34
CA ALA A 74 4.35 -12.17 0.02
C ALA A 74 3.95 -10.89 -0.74
N ALA A 75 4.51 -9.75 -0.38
CA ALA A 75 4.25 -8.49 -1.08
C ALA A 75 4.85 -8.49 -2.50
N LEU A 76 6.06 -9.03 -2.67
CA LEU A 76 6.70 -9.15 -3.97
C LEU A 76 5.96 -10.12 -4.90
N ASP A 77 5.50 -11.26 -4.41
CA ASP A 77 4.66 -12.21 -5.16
C ASP A 77 3.35 -11.58 -5.64
N MET A 78 2.72 -10.78 -4.76
CA MET A 78 1.53 -10.01 -5.12
C MET A 78 1.84 -9.01 -6.25
N ILE A 79 2.94 -8.26 -6.13
CA ILE A 79 3.35 -7.29 -7.15
C ILE A 79 3.62 -7.99 -8.48
N GLU A 80 4.34 -9.11 -8.50
CA GLU A 80 4.59 -9.89 -9.72
C GLU A 80 3.28 -10.39 -10.36
N THR A 81 2.31 -10.79 -9.54
CA THR A 81 0.99 -11.20 -10.03
C THR A 81 0.26 -10.04 -10.70
N LEU A 82 0.33 -8.84 -10.12
CA LEU A 82 -0.24 -7.62 -10.71
C LEU A 82 0.47 -7.22 -12.01
N GLU A 83 1.81 -7.28 -12.03
CA GLU A 83 2.62 -6.98 -13.23
C GLU A 83 2.26 -7.89 -14.41
N LYS A 84 2.00 -9.19 -14.16
CA LYS A 84 1.58 -10.15 -15.20
C LYS A 84 0.20 -9.84 -15.80
N GLN A 85 -0.63 -9.10 -15.09
CA GLN A 85 -1.96 -8.67 -15.56
C GLN A 85 -1.88 -7.36 -16.38
N PHE A 86 -0.73 -6.72 -16.45
CA PHE A 86 -0.56 -5.49 -17.18
C PHE A 86 -0.43 -5.73 -18.67
N ASP A 87 -1.29 -5.07 -19.44
CA ASP A 87 -1.14 -4.96 -20.88
C ASP A 87 -0.38 -3.66 -21.19
N PRO A 88 0.79 -3.72 -21.85
CA PRO A 88 1.55 -2.51 -22.20
C PRO A 88 0.79 -1.47 -23.01
N LYS A 89 -0.31 -1.89 -23.68
CA LYS A 89 -1.13 -1.00 -24.52
C LYS A 89 -2.24 -0.30 -23.75
N THR A 90 -2.73 -0.92 -22.66
CA THR A 90 -3.91 -0.45 -21.93
C THR A 90 -3.64 -0.05 -20.49
N THR A 91 -2.56 -0.59 -19.88
CA THR A 91 -2.20 -0.25 -18.51
C THR A 91 -1.55 1.12 -18.43
N PRO A 92 -2.06 2.05 -17.62
CA PRO A 92 -1.46 3.35 -17.46
C PRO A 92 -0.01 3.26 -16.97
N ARG A 93 0.87 4.10 -17.53
CA ARG A 93 2.29 4.16 -17.13
C ARG A 93 2.46 4.42 -15.64
N THR A 94 1.53 5.14 -15.02
CA THR A 94 1.55 5.46 -13.59
C THR A 94 1.41 4.22 -12.72
N GLU A 95 0.59 3.23 -13.12
CA GLU A 95 0.45 1.97 -12.37
C GLU A 95 1.73 1.15 -12.42
N ASN A 96 2.36 1.06 -13.59
CA ASN A 96 3.64 0.36 -13.71
C ASN A 96 4.72 1.04 -12.86
N ASN A 97 4.86 2.36 -12.92
CA ASN A 97 5.81 3.10 -12.10
C ASN A 97 5.54 2.95 -10.60
N PHE A 98 4.26 2.91 -10.20
CA PHE A 98 3.85 2.68 -8.82
C PHE A 98 4.39 1.33 -8.31
N LEU A 99 4.17 0.23 -9.03
CA LEU A 99 4.64 -1.09 -8.64
C LEU A 99 6.17 -1.19 -8.66
N VAL A 100 6.83 -0.65 -9.68
CA VAL A 100 8.30 -0.63 -9.77
C VAL A 100 8.91 0.12 -8.58
N ASN A 101 8.35 1.26 -8.19
CA ASN A 101 8.84 2.03 -7.06
C ASN A 101 8.68 1.28 -5.73
N ILE A 102 7.56 0.61 -5.51
CA ILE A 102 7.34 -0.22 -4.32
C ILE A 102 8.32 -1.40 -4.29
N LYS A 103 8.45 -2.13 -5.38
CA LYS A 103 9.37 -3.27 -5.54
C LYS A 103 10.81 -2.86 -5.23
N ASN A 104 11.25 -1.74 -5.80
CA ASN A 104 12.58 -1.20 -5.53
C ASN A 104 12.77 -0.84 -4.06
N LYS A 105 11.74 -0.28 -3.41
CA LYS A 105 11.81 0.06 -1.99
C LYS A 105 11.90 -1.18 -1.10
N ILE A 106 11.07 -2.20 -1.34
CA ILE A 106 11.07 -3.45 -0.57
C ILE A 106 12.41 -4.18 -0.69
N ASN A 107 13.03 -4.17 -1.88
CA ASN A 107 14.29 -4.84 -2.16
C ASN A 107 15.53 -4.11 -1.64
N GLN A 108 15.40 -2.91 -1.09
CA GLN A 108 16.52 -2.24 -0.43
C GLN A 108 16.93 -3.01 0.85
N PRO A 109 18.21 -2.93 1.23
CA PRO A 109 18.69 -3.58 2.45
C PRO A 109 17.90 -3.14 3.67
N GLN A 110 17.59 -4.10 4.54
CA GLN A 110 17.04 -3.84 5.86
C GLN A 110 17.99 -2.93 6.64
N GLN A 111 17.46 -1.89 7.28
CA GLN A 111 18.27 -0.94 8.05
C GLN A 111 18.38 -1.29 9.53
N ALA A 112 17.35 -1.94 10.08
CA ALA A 112 17.29 -2.34 11.47
C ALA A 112 16.33 -3.51 11.66
N ASP A 113 16.59 -4.36 12.64
CA ASP A 113 15.57 -5.25 13.18
C ASP A 113 14.72 -4.47 14.17
N ILE A 114 13.50 -4.20 13.78
CA ILE A 114 12.55 -3.35 14.54
C ILE A 114 11.29 -4.13 14.94
N THR A 115 11.33 -5.46 14.84
CA THR A 115 10.15 -6.30 15.10
C THR A 115 9.58 -6.06 16.48
N ASP A 116 10.42 -6.04 17.50
CA ASP A 116 10.00 -5.77 18.89
C ASP A 116 9.43 -4.36 19.08
N GLU A 117 10.04 -3.35 18.46
CA GLU A 117 9.54 -1.98 18.51
C GLU A 117 8.19 -1.85 17.80
N PHE A 118 8.06 -2.44 16.62
CA PHE A 118 6.82 -2.49 15.86
C PHE A 118 5.69 -3.10 16.68
N LEU A 119 5.91 -4.30 17.24
CA LEU A 119 4.92 -4.99 18.07
C LEU A 119 4.55 -4.21 19.33
N LYS A 120 5.52 -3.62 19.99
CA LYS A 120 5.28 -2.78 21.18
C LYS A 120 4.39 -1.59 20.88
N VAL A 121 4.72 -0.83 19.83
CA VAL A 121 3.92 0.34 19.42
C VAL A 121 2.53 -0.07 18.97
N THR A 122 2.43 -1.17 18.23
CA THR A 122 1.15 -1.70 17.72
C THR A 122 0.23 -2.11 18.86
N ARG A 123 0.72 -2.87 19.84
CA ARG A 123 -0.06 -3.27 21.02
C ARG A 123 -0.52 -2.08 21.86
N LEU A 124 0.30 -1.05 22.01
CA LEU A 124 -0.10 0.20 22.66
C LEU A 124 -1.24 0.90 21.90
N LYS A 125 -1.16 0.97 20.57
CA LYS A 125 -2.22 1.54 19.74
C LYS A 125 -3.51 0.73 19.81
N ASP A 126 -3.43 -0.59 19.81
CA ASP A 126 -4.58 -1.49 19.92
C ASP A 126 -5.31 -1.28 21.23
N THR A 127 -4.57 -1.21 22.35
CA THR A 127 -5.14 -0.93 23.66
C THR A 127 -5.87 0.40 23.68
N TYR A 128 -5.27 1.45 23.14
CA TYR A 128 -5.86 2.78 23.09
C TYR A 128 -7.09 2.86 22.18
N LYS A 129 -7.05 2.21 21.01
CA LYS A 129 -8.12 2.25 20.00
C LYS A 129 -9.16 1.14 20.17
N LYS A 130 -8.96 0.21 21.11
CA LYS A 130 -9.80 -1.00 21.28
C LYS A 130 -9.88 -1.83 20.00
N GLN A 131 -8.76 -2.04 19.36
CA GLN A 131 -8.57 -2.84 18.15
C GLN A 131 -7.63 -4.01 18.46
N SER A 132 -7.46 -4.93 17.52
CA SER A 132 -6.44 -5.98 17.58
C SER A 132 -5.71 -6.10 16.26
N PHE A 133 -4.39 -5.96 16.30
CA PHE A 133 -3.50 -6.17 15.18
C PHE A 133 -3.54 -7.61 14.67
N ASP A 134 -3.70 -8.57 15.58
CA ASP A 134 -3.74 -10.01 15.25
C ASP A 134 -4.91 -10.37 14.31
N THR A 135 -5.91 -9.49 14.20
CA THR A 135 -7.01 -9.65 13.23
C THR A 135 -6.66 -9.17 11.82
N LEU A 136 -5.54 -8.49 11.64
CA LEU A 136 -5.09 -8.03 10.34
C LEU A 136 -4.30 -9.13 9.62
N GLU A 137 -4.40 -9.17 8.29
CA GLU A 137 -3.69 -10.15 7.48
C GLU A 137 -2.17 -10.13 7.70
N ILE A 138 -1.60 -8.95 7.93
CA ILE A 138 -0.17 -8.80 8.19
C ILE A 138 0.26 -9.33 9.57
N GLY A 139 -0.66 -9.47 10.53
CA GLY A 139 -0.37 -9.93 11.89
C GLY A 139 0.39 -11.26 11.92
N LYS A 140 0.00 -12.20 11.08
CA LYS A 140 0.60 -13.55 10.98
C LYS A 140 2.11 -13.58 10.63
N TYR A 141 2.67 -12.48 10.15
CA TYR A 141 4.10 -12.39 9.80
C TYR A 141 4.98 -11.89 10.94
N TYR A 142 4.38 -11.56 12.08
CA TYR A 142 5.06 -11.02 13.26
C TYR A 142 4.98 -11.94 14.49
N ASP A 143 4.53 -13.19 14.31
CA ASP A 143 4.46 -14.22 15.35
C ASP A 143 5.83 -14.91 15.63
#